data_95d8acc7ce3087160093c972b5f17617
#
_entry.id   95d8acc7ce3087160093c972b5f17617
#
_cell.length_a   1.000
_cell.length_b   1.000
_cell.length_c   1.000
_cell.angle_alpha   90.00
_cell.angle_beta   90.00
_cell.angle_gamma   90.00
#
_symmetry.space_group_name_H-M   'P 1'
#
loop_
_entity.id
_entity.type
_entity.pdbx_description
1 polymer ?
#
loop_
_entity_poly.entity_id
_entity_poly.type
_entity_poly.pdbx_seq_one_letter_code
_entity_poly.pdbx_strand_id
1 'polypeptide(L)'
;NGVFIPFCKTYFNIDQFQSQLVDFAFYGAYYLGALFLFVTSSTIKKDILNSWGYKAGIVYGLLISALGALLMFPFIDGAKQGDTPIFYLVLLALFIVGLGFSLQQTAANPFVISLGDVKSGSQRLNLAGGVNSFGTTIGPIVIALIIFGSSPLSGDELNEMIKNNEIKLTTIQYLYVGVGFLFLAASALFYFSKKLPNTKTVESFE
;
A
#
# COMPACT_ATOMS: atom_id res chain seq x y z
N ASN A 1 6.63 -7.32 -1.35
CA ASN A 1 7.65 -7.18 -2.41
C ASN A 1 8.56 -8.42 -2.53
N GLY A 2 8.89 -9.12 -1.43
CA GLY A 2 9.81 -10.27 -1.45
C GLY A 2 9.40 -11.44 -2.38
N VAL A 3 8.11 -11.61 -2.62
CA VAL A 3 7.57 -12.63 -3.54
C VAL A 3 7.22 -12.04 -4.89
N PHE A 4 6.73 -10.79 -4.90
CA PHE A 4 6.19 -10.15 -6.10
C PHE A 4 7.28 -9.73 -7.11
N ILE A 5 8.44 -9.26 -6.62
CA ILE A 5 9.57 -8.89 -7.48
C ILE A 5 10.12 -10.09 -8.24
N PRO A 6 10.45 -11.24 -7.61
CA PRO A 6 10.86 -12.42 -8.33
C PRO A 6 9.82 -12.92 -9.33
N PHE A 7 8.52 -12.85 -8.96
CA PHE A 7 7.42 -13.18 -9.87
C PHE A 7 7.46 -12.28 -11.12
N CYS A 8 7.48 -10.96 -10.97
CA CYS A 8 7.54 -10.03 -12.09
C CYS A 8 8.76 -10.26 -12.97
N LYS A 9 9.94 -10.48 -12.36
CA LYS A 9 11.18 -10.73 -13.08
C LYS A 9 11.07 -11.95 -13.99
N THR A 10 10.56 -13.05 -13.48
CA THR A 10 10.47 -14.30 -14.24
C THR A 10 9.30 -14.29 -15.23
N TYR A 11 8.12 -13.79 -14.80
CA TYR A 11 6.92 -13.80 -15.64
C TYR A 11 7.03 -12.84 -16.84
N PHE A 12 7.51 -11.61 -16.62
CA PHE A 12 7.65 -10.60 -17.68
C PHE A 12 9.01 -10.63 -18.37
N ASN A 13 9.91 -11.54 -17.98
CA ASN A 13 11.26 -11.68 -18.52
C ASN A 13 12.02 -10.33 -18.53
N ILE A 14 11.98 -9.64 -17.41
CA ILE A 14 12.59 -8.32 -17.21
C ILE A 14 13.97 -8.47 -16.56
N ASP A 15 14.82 -7.49 -16.78
CA ASP A 15 16.17 -7.46 -16.21
C ASP A 15 16.17 -7.09 -14.70
N GLN A 16 17.35 -7.13 -14.08
CA GLN A 16 17.51 -6.82 -12.66
C GLN A 16 17.15 -5.37 -12.34
N PHE A 17 17.48 -4.43 -13.22
CA PHE A 17 17.15 -3.01 -13.03
C PHE A 17 15.64 -2.79 -13.11
N GLN A 18 14.99 -3.33 -14.14
CA GLN A 18 13.55 -3.25 -14.31
C GLN A 18 12.79 -3.87 -13.11
N SER A 19 13.28 -4.98 -12.57
CA SER A 19 12.65 -5.61 -11.41
C SER A 19 12.68 -4.73 -10.16
N GLN A 20 13.69 -3.88 -9.99
CA GLN A 20 13.74 -2.90 -8.89
C GLN A 20 12.75 -1.74 -9.07
N LEU A 21 12.23 -1.52 -10.28
CA LEU A 21 11.20 -0.51 -10.51
C LEU A 21 9.90 -0.83 -9.75
N VAL A 22 9.68 -2.08 -9.37
CA VAL A 22 8.53 -2.48 -8.52
C VAL A 22 8.60 -1.78 -7.16
N ASP A 23 9.74 -1.84 -6.50
CA ASP A 23 9.97 -1.13 -5.24
C ASP A 23 9.98 0.38 -5.45
N PHE A 24 10.64 0.83 -6.50
CA PHE A 24 10.71 2.25 -6.83
C PHE A 24 9.33 2.84 -7.14
N ALA A 25 8.46 2.13 -7.84
CA ALA A 25 7.10 2.59 -8.12
C ALA A 25 6.31 2.80 -6.83
N PHE A 26 6.37 1.86 -5.89
CA PHE A 26 5.63 1.95 -4.64
C PHE A 26 6.25 2.97 -3.67
N TYR A 27 7.55 2.84 -3.35
CA TYR A 27 8.20 3.72 -2.38
C TYR A 27 8.48 5.11 -2.94
N GLY A 28 8.73 5.22 -4.25
CA GLY A 28 8.84 6.50 -4.94
C GLY A 28 7.52 7.28 -4.90
N ALA A 29 6.39 6.61 -5.16
CA ALA A 29 5.06 7.21 -5.03
C ALA A 29 4.77 7.63 -3.58
N TYR A 30 5.16 6.80 -2.61
CA TYR A 30 5.03 7.11 -1.19
C TYR A 30 5.80 8.39 -0.84
N TYR A 31 7.06 8.50 -1.30
CA TYR A 31 7.89 9.69 -1.09
C TYR A 31 7.30 10.93 -1.80
N LEU A 32 6.94 10.79 -3.08
CA LEU A 32 6.38 11.90 -3.87
C LEU A 32 5.06 12.40 -3.30
N GLY A 33 4.21 11.50 -2.81
CA GLY A 33 2.95 11.85 -2.14
C GLY A 33 3.18 12.67 -0.87
N ALA A 34 4.13 12.23 -0.02
CA ALA A 34 4.50 12.97 1.19
C ALA A 34 5.12 14.33 0.87
N LEU A 35 6.02 14.37 -0.12
CA LEU A 35 6.62 15.61 -0.60
C LEU A 35 5.58 16.59 -1.16
N PHE A 36 4.64 16.09 -1.94
CA PHE A 36 3.53 16.90 -2.49
C PHE A 36 2.69 17.52 -1.37
N LEU A 37 2.31 16.73 -0.37
CA LEU A 37 1.56 17.24 0.79
C LEU A 37 2.36 18.31 1.55
N PHE A 38 3.65 18.07 1.78
CA PHE A 38 4.53 19.03 2.45
C PHE A 38 4.67 20.34 1.68
N VAL A 39 5.02 20.28 0.39
CA VAL A 39 5.22 21.46 -0.46
C VAL A 39 3.92 22.25 -0.60
N THR A 40 2.80 21.55 -0.81
CA THR A 40 1.49 22.20 -0.96
C THR A 40 1.07 22.89 0.34
N SER A 41 1.22 22.21 1.48
CA SER A 41 0.91 22.81 2.80
C SER A 41 1.79 24.02 3.09
N SER A 42 3.08 23.92 2.78
CA SER A 42 4.03 25.03 2.96
C SER A 42 3.71 26.22 2.07
N THR A 43 3.33 26.00 0.80
CA THR A 43 3.02 27.05 -0.17
C THR A 43 1.71 27.77 0.18
N ILE A 44 0.68 27.01 0.57
CA ILE A 44 -0.63 27.56 0.94
C ILE A 44 -0.61 28.11 2.37
N LYS A 45 0.46 27.89 3.13
CA LYS A 45 0.56 28.21 4.57
C LYS A 45 -0.60 27.63 5.39
N LYS A 46 -1.08 26.46 5.00
CA LYS A 46 -2.19 25.77 5.64
C LYS A 46 -1.96 24.27 5.55
N ASP A 47 -2.01 23.60 6.69
CA ASP A 47 -1.94 22.13 6.71
C ASP A 47 -3.21 21.55 6.09
N ILE A 48 -3.04 20.93 4.91
CA ILE A 48 -4.13 20.33 4.14
C ILE A 48 -4.79 19.20 4.93
N LEU A 49 -3.98 18.32 5.53
CA LEU A 49 -4.50 17.20 6.32
C LEU A 49 -5.25 17.69 7.54
N ASN A 50 -4.72 18.71 8.22
CA ASN A 50 -5.40 19.32 9.34
C ASN A 50 -6.72 19.98 8.91
N SER A 51 -6.78 20.58 7.70
CA SER A 51 -8.01 21.19 7.20
C SER A 51 -9.12 20.15 6.93
N TRP A 52 -8.77 18.99 6.39
CA TRP A 52 -9.70 17.89 6.12
C TRP A 52 -10.05 17.09 7.39
N GLY A 53 -9.12 17.04 8.33
CA GLY A 53 -9.11 16.15 9.47
C GLY A 53 -8.43 14.82 9.17
N TYR A 54 -7.72 14.31 10.14
CA TYR A 54 -6.87 13.12 9.97
C TYR A 54 -7.65 11.86 9.60
N LYS A 55 -8.85 11.67 10.15
CA LYS A 55 -9.74 10.56 9.78
C LYS A 55 -10.07 10.59 8.29
N ALA A 56 -10.39 11.75 7.75
CA ALA A 56 -10.68 11.90 6.32
C ALA A 56 -9.45 11.60 5.46
N GLY A 57 -8.26 12.03 5.90
CA GLY A 57 -6.99 11.69 5.22
C GLY A 57 -6.75 10.18 5.14
N ILE A 58 -7.02 9.43 6.22
CA ILE A 58 -6.93 7.96 6.24
C ILE A 58 -7.94 7.36 5.26
N VAL A 59 -9.20 7.80 5.28
CA VAL A 59 -10.26 7.29 4.39
C VAL A 59 -9.88 7.51 2.92
N TYR A 60 -9.47 8.71 2.54
CA TYR A 60 -9.05 9.00 1.16
C TYR A 60 -7.81 8.22 0.74
N GLY A 61 -6.82 8.07 1.63
CA GLY A 61 -5.64 7.27 1.37
C GLY A 61 -5.99 5.81 1.10
N LEU A 62 -6.88 5.22 1.90
CA LEU A 62 -7.39 3.86 1.71
C LEU A 62 -8.18 3.71 0.39
N LEU A 63 -8.99 4.70 0.01
CA LEU A 63 -9.72 4.68 -1.26
C LEU A 63 -8.78 4.74 -2.47
N ILE A 64 -7.75 5.57 -2.43
CA ILE A 64 -6.74 5.65 -3.50
C ILE A 64 -5.97 4.33 -3.58
N SER A 65 -5.58 3.74 -2.45
CA SER A 65 -4.92 2.44 -2.42
C SER A 65 -5.81 1.32 -2.95
N ALA A 66 -7.11 1.35 -2.61
CA ALA A 66 -8.10 0.42 -3.16
C ALA A 66 -8.21 0.54 -4.69
N LEU A 67 -8.26 1.77 -5.20
CA LEU A 67 -8.30 2.02 -6.64
C LEU A 67 -7.08 1.41 -7.33
N GLY A 68 -5.87 1.68 -6.84
CA GLY A 68 -4.64 1.11 -7.41
C GLY A 68 -4.63 -0.41 -7.37
N ALA A 69 -5.05 -1.02 -6.25
CA ALA A 69 -5.12 -2.47 -6.12
C ALA A 69 -6.16 -3.09 -7.08
N LEU A 70 -7.33 -2.49 -7.23
CA LEU A 70 -8.38 -2.98 -8.14
C LEU A 70 -8.03 -2.78 -9.61
N LEU A 71 -7.30 -1.72 -9.97
CA LEU A 71 -6.80 -1.50 -11.33
C LEU A 71 -5.78 -2.56 -11.76
N MET A 72 -5.12 -3.23 -10.82
CA MET A 72 -4.24 -4.35 -11.16
C MET A 72 -4.96 -5.42 -11.99
N PHE A 73 -6.23 -5.71 -11.68
CA PHE A 73 -7.00 -6.73 -12.40
C PHE A 73 -7.11 -6.45 -13.90
N PRO A 74 -7.70 -5.32 -14.35
CA PRO A 74 -7.83 -5.03 -15.78
C PRO A 74 -6.48 -4.74 -16.45
N PHE A 75 -5.46 -4.27 -15.71
CA PHE A 75 -4.16 -3.94 -16.29
C PHE A 75 -3.37 -5.17 -16.73
N ILE A 76 -3.51 -6.28 -16.01
CA ILE A 76 -2.79 -7.52 -16.31
C ILE A 76 -3.71 -8.56 -16.98
N ASP A 77 -4.96 -8.22 -17.28
CA ASP A 77 -5.86 -9.13 -17.94
C ASP A 77 -5.39 -9.46 -19.36
N GLY A 78 -5.34 -10.76 -19.67
CA GLY A 78 -4.83 -11.24 -20.94
C GLY A 78 -3.32 -11.14 -21.14
N ALA A 79 -2.53 -10.72 -20.14
CA ALA A 79 -1.07 -10.65 -20.24
C ALA A 79 -0.46 -12.03 -20.50
N LYS A 80 0.57 -12.05 -21.34
CA LYS A 80 1.38 -13.23 -21.65
C LYS A 80 2.75 -13.14 -20.98
N GLN A 81 3.40 -14.27 -20.83
CA GLN A 81 4.79 -14.27 -20.38
C GLN A 81 5.67 -13.45 -21.34
N GLY A 82 6.50 -12.58 -20.79
CA GLY A 82 7.36 -11.67 -21.56
C GLY A 82 6.69 -10.39 -22.03
N ASP A 83 5.45 -10.09 -21.62
CA ASP A 83 4.72 -8.89 -22.03
C ASP A 83 5.20 -7.66 -21.25
N THR A 84 6.34 -7.13 -21.63
CA THR A 84 6.97 -5.97 -20.97
C THR A 84 6.08 -4.71 -20.93
N PRO A 85 5.29 -4.35 -21.97
CA PRO A 85 4.37 -3.21 -21.86
C PRO A 85 3.37 -3.32 -20.70
N ILE A 86 2.84 -4.51 -20.44
CA ILE A 86 1.91 -4.73 -19.31
C ILE A 86 2.62 -4.59 -17.97
N PHE A 87 3.91 -4.90 -17.88
CA PHE A 87 4.69 -4.65 -16.69
C PHE A 87 4.66 -3.18 -16.26
N TYR A 88 4.70 -2.23 -17.18
CA TYR A 88 4.58 -0.80 -16.85
C TYR A 88 3.19 -0.43 -16.31
N LEU A 89 2.13 -1.12 -16.73
CA LEU A 89 0.80 -0.94 -16.12
C LEU A 89 0.76 -1.48 -14.69
N VAL A 90 1.48 -2.57 -14.41
CA VAL A 90 1.68 -3.06 -13.04
C VAL A 90 2.37 -2.01 -12.17
N LEU A 91 3.43 -1.38 -12.70
CA LEU A 91 4.12 -0.30 -11.99
C LEU A 91 3.19 0.90 -11.71
N LEU A 92 2.34 1.26 -12.68
CA LEU A 92 1.35 2.32 -12.50
C LEU A 92 0.33 1.99 -11.40
N ALA A 93 -0.17 0.75 -11.36
CA ALA A 93 -1.08 0.32 -10.30
C ALA A 93 -0.41 0.40 -8.93
N LEU A 94 0.84 -0.07 -8.81
CA LEU A 94 1.62 0.03 -7.57
C LEU A 94 1.92 1.47 -7.17
N PHE A 95 2.17 2.34 -8.14
CA PHE A 95 2.37 3.76 -7.92
C PHE A 95 1.12 4.40 -7.30
N ILE A 96 -0.07 4.10 -7.82
CA ILE A 96 -1.34 4.58 -7.26
C ILE A 96 -1.54 4.07 -5.83
N VAL A 97 -1.25 2.78 -5.57
CA VAL A 97 -1.29 2.22 -4.21
C VAL A 97 -0.34 2.98 -3.29
N GLY A 98 0.89 3.25 -3.74
CA GLY A 98 1.90 3.99 -2.98
C GLY A 98 1.48 5.42 -2.63
N LEU A 99 0.83 6.14 -3.55
CA LEU A 99 0.25 7.47 -3.28
C LEU A 99 -0.82 7.40 -2.18
N GLY A 100 -1.71 6.41 -2.24
CA GLY A 100 -2.72 6.19 -1.20
C GLY A 100 -2.10 5.89 0.17
N PHE A 101 -1.07 5.05 0.20
CA PHE A 101 -0.31 4.77 1.42
C PHE A 101 0.38 6.00 1.99
N SER A 102 0.93 6.87 1.14
CA SER A 102 1.54 8.13 1.57
C SER A 102 0.55 9.01 2.33
N LEU A 103 -0.63 9.22 1.75
CA LEU A 103 -1.68 10.03 2.36
C LEU A 103 -2.19 9.40 3.67
N GLN A 104 -2.49 8.10 3.65
CA GLN A 104 -2.94 7.36 4.81
C GLN A 104 -1.94 7.41 5.96
N GLN A 105 -0.66 7.15 5.70
CA GLN A 105 0.38 7.08 6.73
C GLN A 105 0.67 8.45 7.32
N THR A 106 0.67 9.50 6.50
CA THR A 106 0.87 10.88 6.96
C THR A 106 -0.27 11.32 7.87
N ALA A 107 -1.50 10.85 7.63
CA ALA A 107 -2.66 11.14 8.47
C ALA A 107 -2.76 10.24 9.70
N ALA A 108 -2.32 8.97 9.61
CA ALA A 108 -2.50 7.98 10.68
C ALA A 108 -1.71 8.29 11.95
N ASN A 109 -0.47 8.76 11.83
CA ASN A 109 0.37 9.06 12.99
C ASN A 109 -0.22 10.18 13.88
N PRO A 110 -0.55 11.38 13.35
CA PRO A 110 -1.18 12.42 14.15
C PRO A 110 -2.58 12.01 14.61
N PHE A 111 -3.32 11.21 13.83
CA PHE A 111 -4.61 10.67 14.25
C PHE A 111 -4.48 9.83 15.52
N VAL A 112 -3.57 8.85 15.54
CA VAL A 112 -3.34 7.98 16.71
C VAL A 112 -2.92 8.78 17.95
N ILE A 113 -2.08 9.80 17.77
CA ILE A 113 -1.69 10.69 18.86
C ILE A 113 -2.89 11.46 19.42
N SER A 114 -3.82 11.87 18.58
CA SER A 114 -4.97 12.68 18.93
C SER A 114 -6.13 11.91 19.58
N LEU A 115 -6.10 10.56 19.60
CA LEU A 115 -7.19 9.73 20.13
C LEU A 115 -7.30 9.67 21.67
N GLY A 116 -6.51 10.42 22.41
CA GLY A 116 -6.58 10.43 23.88
C GLY A 116 -5.66 11.47 24.51
N ASP A 117 -5.33 11.28 25.78
CA ASP A 117 -4.49 12.23 26.53
C ASP A 117 -3.13 12.44 25.84
N VAL A 118 -2.71 13.68 25.70
CA VAL A 118 -1.43 14.08 25.09
C VAL A 118 -0.25 13.38 25.75
N LYS A 119 -0.27 13.20 27.08
CA LYS A 119 0.80 12.54 27.84
C LYS A 119 1.05 11.08 27.42
N SER A 120 0.05 10.38 26.90
CA SER A 120 0.14 8.99 26.42
C SER A 120 0.22 8.85 24.89
N GLY A 121 0.37 9.96 24.16
CA GLY A 121 0.46 9.99 22.71
C GLY A 121 1.59 9.11 22.14
N SER A 122 2.77 9.19 22.76
CA SER A 122 3.94 8.36 22.39
C SER A 122 3.68 6.86 22.58
N GLN A 123 3.01 6.46 23.66
CA GLN A 123 2.68 5.05 23.93
C GLN A 123 1.71 4.50 22.86
N ARG A 124 0.70 5.30 22.46
CA ARG A 124 -0.24 4.91 21.41
C ARG A 124 0.46 4.78 20.06
N LEU A 125 1.38 5.70 19.74
CA LEU A 125 2.15 5.64 18.50
C LEU A 125 3.06 4.41 18.48
N ASN A 126 3.71 4.08 19.59
CA ASN A 126 4.53 2.88 19.70
C ASN A 126 3.71 1.60 19.57
N LEU A 127 2.51 1.56 20.17
CA LEU A 127 1.59 0.42 19.99
C LEU A 127 1.16 0.27 18.53
N ALA A 128 0.79 1.36 17.87
CA ALA A 128 0.44 1.35 16.45
C ALA A 128 1.62 0.88 15.58
N GLY A 129 2.84 1.33 15.88
CA GLY A 129 4.07 0.87 15.24
C GLY A 129 4.31 -0.63 15.44
N GLY A 130 4.08 -1.15 16.65
CA GLY A 130 4.16 -2.60 16.94
C GLY A 130 3.16 -3.41 16.12
N VAL A 131 1.90 -2.98 16.05
CA VAL A 131 0.87 -3.63 15.21
C VAL A 131 1.26 -3.59 13.73
N ASN A 132 1.78 -2.46 13.25
CA ASN A 132 2.27 -2.33 11.89
C ASN A 132 3.42 -3.32 11.60
N SER A 133 4.40 -3.41 12.51
CA SER A 133 5.54 -4.34 12.37
C SER A 133 5.09 -5.81 12.36
N PHE A 134 4.10 -6.15 13.18
CA PHE A 134 3.48 -7.48 13.17
C PHE A 134 2.81 -7.77 11.83
N GLY A 135 2.06 -6.81 11.27
CA GLY A 135 1.43 -6.92 9.95
C GLY A 135 2.44 -7.10 8.82
N THR A 136 3.55 -6.34 8.85
CA THR A 136 4.62 -6.45 7.83
C THR A 136 5.38 -7.78 7.91
N THR A 137 5.41 -8.42 9.07
CA THR A 137 6.02 -9.75 9.25
C THR A 137 5.08 -10.87 8.78
N ILE A 138 3.81 -10.81 9.17
CA ILE A 138 2.83 -11.86 8.84
C ILE A 138 2.33 -11.75 7.40
N GLY A 139 2.18 -10.54 6.87
CA GLY A 139 1.65 -10.30 5.53
C GLY A 139 2.33 -11.15 4.44
N PRO A 140 3.66 -11.13 4.31
CA PRO A 140 4.37 -11.96 3.32
C PRO A 140 4.12 -13.45 3.49
N ILE A 141 4.00 -13.94 4.72
CA ILE A 141 3.75 -15.36 5.03
C ILE A 141 2.35 -15.74 4.51
N VAL A 142 1.34 -14.95 4.84
CA VAL A 142 -0.04 -15.17 4.39
C VAL A 142 -0.13 -15.14 2.87
N ILE A 143 0.54 -14.17 2.23
CA ILE A 143 0.57 -14.07 0.77
C ILE A 143 1.27 -15.28 0.15
N ALA A 144 2.39 -15.74 0.72
CA ALA A 144 3.07 -16.93 0.24
C ALA A 144 2.19 -18.18 0.33
N LEU A 145 1.46 -18.35 1.45
CA LEU A 145 0.52 -19.45 1.62
C LEU A 145 -0.64 -19.40 0.59
N ILE A 146 -1.13 -18.21 0.27
CA ILE A 146 -2.21 -18.03 -0.72
C ILE A 146 -1.70 -18.34 -2.14
N ILE A 147 -0.49 -17.90 -2.49
CA ILE A 147 0.04 -18.04 -3.85
C ILE A 147 0.60 -19.45 -4.08
N PHE A 148 1.33 -20.00 -3.11
CA PHE A 148 2.09 -21.23 -3.27
C PHE A 148 1.48 -22.43 -2.54
N GLY A 149 0.50 -22.21 -1.65
CA GLY A 149 -0.03 -23.28 -0.77
C GLY A 149 0.97 -23.80 0.27
N SER A 150 2.14 -23.17 0.40
CA SER A 150 3.24 -23.61 1.29
C SER A 150 3.98 -22.41 1.88
N SER A 151 4.96 -22.69 2.74
CA SER A 151 5.91 -21.68 3.25
C SER A 151 6.65 -20.97 2.10
N PRO A 152 7.26 -19.79 2.36
CA PRO A 152 8.02 -19.08 1.34
C PRO A 152 9.04 -20.00 0.66
N LEU A 153 8.95 -20.08 -0.66
CA LEU A 153 9.84 -20.90 -1.48
C LEU A 153 11.21 -20.23 -1.65
N SER A 154 12.22 -21.01 -1.92
CA SER A 154 13.50 -20.49 -2.41
C SER A 154 13.32 -19.83 -3.76
N GLY A 155 14.25 -18.92 -4.13
CA GLY A 155 14.18 -18.24 -5.43
C GLY A 155 14.18 -19.20 -6.62
N ASP A 156 14.88 -20.34 -6.51
CA ASP A 156 14.97 -21.34 -7.58
C ASP A 156 13.67 -22.12 -7.73
N GLU A 157 13.07 -22.58 -6.63
CA GLU A 157 11.75 -23.24 -6.62
C GLU A 157 10.67 -22.33 -7.19
N LEU A 158 10.67 -21.04 -6.80
CA LEU A 158 9.75 -20.04 -7.33
C LEU A 158 9.89 -19.88 -8.85
N ASN A 159 11.12 -19.79 -9.34
CA ASN A 159 11.39 -19.67 -10.77
C ASN A 159 10.93 -20.90 -11.57
N GLU A 160 11.10 -22.11 -11.02
CA GLU A 160 10.60 -23.34 -11.64
C GLU A 160 9.07 -23.36 -11.70
N MET A 161 8.38 -23.03 -10.60
CA MET A 161 6.92 -22.98 -10.57
C MET A 161 6.33 -21.96 -11.54
N ILE A 162 6.97 -20.79 -11.71
CA ILE A 162 6.54 -19.79 -12.69
C ILE A 162 6.75 -20.31 -14.13
N LYS A 163 7.92 -20.90 -14.44
CA LYS A 163 8.21 -21.47 -15.75
C LYS A 163 7.25 -22.59 -16.13
N ASN A 164 6.86 -23.41 -15.15
CA ASN A 164 5.94 -24.53 -15.35
C ASN A 164 4.46 -24.09 -15.40
N ASN A 165 4.16 -22.78 -15.36
CA ASN A 165 2.79 -22.23 -15.27
C ASN A 165 1.99 -22.71 -14.05
N GLU A 166 2.66 -23.13 -12.98
CA GLU A 166 2.00 -23.52 -11.74
C GLU A 166 1.44 -22.30 -11.00
N ILE A 167 2.11 -21.14 -11.14
CA ILE A 167 1.61 -19.85 -10.62
C ILE A 167 0.92 -19.12 -11.77
N LYS A 168 -0.40 -19.08 -11.70
CA LYS A 168 -1.21 -18.40 -12.72
C LYS A 168 -1.29 -16.89 -12.42
N LEU A 169 -1.22 -16.10 -13.48
CA LEU A 169 -1.44 -14.64 -13.39
C LEU A 169 -2.78 -14.30 -12.73
N THR A 170 -3.82 -15.12 -12.96
CA THR A 170 -5.13 -15.00 -12.34
C THR A 170 -5.08 -15.04 -10.81
N THR A 171 -4.14 -15.79 -10.22
CA THR A 171 -3.94 -15.80 -8.76
C THR A 171 -3.51 -14.42 -8.26
N ILE A 172 -2.61 -13.77 -8.99
CA ILE A 172 -2.17 -12.40 -8.67
C ILE A 172 -3.33 -11.42 -8.85
N GLN A 173 -4.11 -11.54 -9.93
CA GLN A 173 -5.31 -10.69 -10.15
C GLN A 173 -6.26 -10.78 -8.96
N TYR A 174 -6.67 -11.98 -8.56
CA TYR A 174 -7.60 -12.17 -7.44
C TYR A 174 -7.01 -11.76 -6.09
N LEU A 175 -5.69 -11.92 -5.89
CA LEU A 175 -5.01 -11.43 -4.69
C LEU A 175 -5.16 -9.91 -4.57
N TYR A 176 -4.86 -9.16 -5.64
CA TYR A 176 -4.99 -7.69 -5.63
C TYR A 176 -6.45 -7.22 -5.53
N VAL A 177 -7.40 -7.94 -6.12
CA VAL A 177 -8.84 -7.69 -5.91
C VAL A 177 -9.20 -7.87 -4.44
N GLY A 178 -8.76 -8.96 -3.80
CA GLY A 178 -8.96 -9.18 -2.37
C GLY A 178 -8.37 -8.07 -1.50
N VAL A 179 -7.13 -7.65 -1.80
CA VAL A 179 -6.47 -6.52 -1.12
C VAL A 179 -7.25 -5.22 -1.33
N GLY A 180 -7.74 -4.95 -2.56
CA GLY A 180 -8.56 -3.79 -2.86
C GLY A 180 -9.85 -3.76 -2.02
N PHE A 181 -10.54 -4.90 -1.91
CA PHE A 181 -11.72 -5.00 -1.05
C PHE A 181 -11.40 -4.84 0.43
N LEU A 182 -10.25 -5.31 0.91
CA LEU A 182 -9.80 -5.06 2.29
C LEU A 182 -9.58 -3.57 2.54
N PHE A 183 -8.98 -2.83 1.60
CA PHE A 183 -8.84 -1.38 1.70
C PHE A 183 -10.20 -0.67 1.70
N LEU A 184 -11.14 -1.10 0.86
CA LEU A 184 -12.51 -0.54 0.86
C LEU A 184 -13.22 -0.82 2.18
N ALA A 185 -13.11 -2.04 2.71
CA ALA A 185 -13.71 -2.39 4.00
C ALA A 185 -13.11 -1.56 5.14
N ALA A 186 -11.77 -1.41 5.18
CA ALA A 186 -11.10 -0.56 6.15
C ALA A 186 -11.53 0.91 6.02
N SER A 187 -11.61 1.43 4.80
CA SER A 187 -12.10 2.79 4.53
C SER A 187 -13.52 2.99 5.03
N ALA A 188 -14.41 2.03 4.76
CA ALA A 188 -15.80 2.05 5.23
C ALA A 188 -15.88 2.00 6.77
N LEU A 189 -15.08 1.14 7.41
CA LEU A 189 -15.00 1.07 8.88
C LEU A 189 -14.60 2.41 9.49
N PHE A 190 -13.58 3.07 8.94
CA PHE A 190 -13.18 4.40 9.39
C PHE A 190 -14.27 5.44 9.12
N TYR A 191 -14.83 5.46 7.92
CA TYR A 191 -15.85 6.44 7.52
C TYR A 191 -17.10 6.35 8.39
N PHE A 192 -17.68 5.16 8.55
CA PHE A 192 -18.92 4.95 9.31
C PHE A 192 -18.74 4.89 10.83
N SER A 193 -17.52 4.76 11.34
CA SER A 193 -17.28 4.73 12.78
C SER A 193 -17.54 6.09 13.41
N LYS A 194 -18.68 6.22 14.10
CA LYS A 194 -19.05 7.41 14.87
C LYS A 194 -18.18 7.62 16.12
N LYS A 195 -17.50 6.56 16.59
CA LYS A 195 -16.63 6.61 17.76
C LYS A 195 -15.24 7.21 17.44
N LEU A 196 -14.86 7.25 16.17
CA LEU A 196 -13.60 7.82 15.72
C LEU A 196 -13.84 9.28 15.30
N PRO A 197 -13.36 10.26 16.06
CA PRO A 197 -13.54 11.67 15.73
C PRO A 197 -12.67 12.03 14.51
N ASN A 198 -13.14 12.98 13.71
CA ASN A 198 -12.30 13.58 12.68
C ASN A 198 -11.46 14.69 13.33
N THR A 199 -10.42 14.28 14.06
CA THR A 199 -9.57 15.18 14.82
C THR A 199 -8.75 16.07 13.92
N LYS A 200 -8.53 17.29 14.38
CA LYS A 200 -7.64 18.31 13.82
C LYS A 200 -6.69 18.75 14.91
N THR A 201 -5.47 19.09 14.57
CA THR A 201 -4.58 19.75 15.54
C THR A 201 -5.15 21.13 15.82
N VAL A 202 -5.38 21.44 17.09
CA VAL A 202 -5.65 22.82 17.51
C VAL A 202 -4.30 23.53 17.44
N GLU A 203 -4.16 24.48 16.51
CA GLU A 203 -2.99 25.36 16.49
C GLU A 203 -3.00 26.20 17.78
N SER A 204 -2.20 25.76 18.73
CA SER A 204 -1.75 26.60 19.83
C SER A 204 -0.26 26.85 19.66
N PHE A 205 0.08 27.61 18.65
CA PHE A 205 1.37 28.30 18.61
C PHE A 205 1.08 29.77 18.98
N GLU A 206 0.99 30.04 20.27
CA GLU A 206 1.41 31.31 20.83
C GLU A 206 2.91 31.25 21.10
#